data_793a19c4b9f6dab97d455054e3ed1a18
#
_entry.id   793a19c4b9f6dab97d455054e3ed1a18
#
_cell.length_a   1.000
_cell.length_b   1.000
_cell.length_c   1.000
_cell.angle_alpha   90.00
_cell.angle_beta   90.00
_cell.angle_gamma   90.00
#
_symmetry.space_group_name_H-M   'P 1'
#
loop_
_entity.id
_entity.type
_entity.pdbx_description
1 polymer ?
#
loop_
_entity_poly.entity_id
_entity_poly.type
_entity_poly.pdbx_seq_one_letter_code
_entity_poly.pdbx_strand_id
1 'polypeptide(L)'
;MTPARPGRFAVLPILALLLASSCAHLREGARSPRILEVDRDTAWSGEVRVDGIVHVRKGATLTILPGTRILFSDRRFGTADEHEGFFAPGIRVEGRIIAEGTEEAPIRFASAREPAVPGSWDKILFSFSAGNRFFHCTFEGARYAFHAHFSQIDVRECLFRENVEGVRLGASRVTIEDSVFTRNELRGINFRECRNEIRGNLVFGNGDGIFLHSKDSPSVIRGNAIYGNRGWNLRMGDLHAEGIDVSGNWWGSAREEEAREGIYDGTRLPGIGTARISPVLARPPVSGGEIRGVFVAHLLPVAGAEVRAYRSVARGFWEEDYAASARTDEYGTFRLKVPPGRYFVTGRADSSAGTLFAFPGRNPVRVSFRETAEIGLPSVIAPPRMSAAPSPSSTPVLRVLATRDGRPAEGVTVSAFRPGSPDFRGPGEASAVTDREGKAALHLPAGSYVLAAKKRTTGAALGMVDEGGLFGVYPHSPVALTAGTALSVEIPLFEKVGLLAGEEETPPVVEREGSLAEGSAVLGGAPAGGHVVYFYRPPETIGRPLARSSTLDGDGRFTVLLPGPGEYLAFLRRVIPGLPAGTEEERVGPVPVRAEGGRLSPSPIPFRK
;
A
#
# COMPACT_ATOMS: atom_id res chain seq x y z
N MET A 1 33.51 -82.56 26.30
CA MET A 1 34.22 -81.28 26.19
C MET A 1 33.30 -80.35 25.35
N THR A 2 32.47 -79.59 26.02
CA THR A 2 31.47 -78.67 25.43
C THR A 2 31.83 -77.26 25.80
N PRO A 3 31.86 -76.30 24.84
CA PRO A 3 32.08 -74.90 25.20
C PRO A 3 30.77 -74.17 25.46
N ALA A 4 30.84 -73.27 26.40
CA ALA A 4 29.75 -72.45 26.93
C ALA A 4 29.20 -71.41 25.92
N ARG A 5 27.90 -71.13 26.03
CA ARG A 5 27.22 -69.99 25.37
C ARG A 5 27.37 -68.72 26.20
N PRO A 6 27.60 -67.55 25.59
CA PRO A 6 27.50 -66.27 26.29
C PRO A 6 26.07 -65.72 26.25
N GLY A 7 25.72 -64.99 27.31
CA GLY A 7 24.39 -64.50 27.61
C GLY A 7 23.91 -63.38 26.71
N ARG A 8 22.60 -63.38 26.51
CA ARG A 8 21.83 -62.29 25.89
C ARG A 8 21.62 -61.16 26.90
N PHE A 9 22.17 -60.01 26.63
CA PHE A 9 21.74 -58.77 27.31
C PHE A 9 20.44 -58.29 26.68
N ALA A 10 19.41 -58.15 27.51
CA ALA A 10 18.15 -57.54 27.18
C ALA A 10 18.31 -56.00 27.18
N VAL A 11 18.27 -55.41 26.01
CA VAL A 11 18.13 -53.95 25.83
C VAL A 11 16.88 -53.69 25.01
N LEU A 12 15.75 -53.65 25.69
CA LEU A 12 14.48 -53.05 25.23
C LEU A 12 13.53 -53.06 26.44
N PRO A 13 13.26 -51.90 27.06
CA PRO A 13 12.04 -51.20 26.78
C PRO A 13 12.04 -49.67 27.07
N ILE A 14 13.09 -48.93 26.78
CA ILE A 14 13.09 -47.46 27.03
C ILE A 14 12.59 -46.67 25.77
N LEU A 15 12.67 -47.22 24.59
CA LEU A 15 12.26 -46.55 23.36
C LEU A 15 10.71 -46.56 23.15
N ALA A 16 10.01 -47.51 23.76
CA ALA A 16 8.54 -47.60 23.64
C ALA A 16 7.76 -46.59 24.51
N LEU A 17 8.38 -46.11 25.61
CA LEU A 17 7.74 -45.11 26.48
C LEU A 17 7.85 -43.68 25.96
N LEU A 18 8.86 -43.33 25.17
CA LEU A 18 9.01 -42.00 24.57
C LEU A 18 8.13 -41.79 23.34
N LEU A 19 7.77 -42.85 22.62
CA LEU A 19 6.82 -42.78 21.51
C LEU A 19 5.36 -42.74 21.96
N ALA A 20 5.03 -43.29 23.13
CA ALA A 20 3.68 -43.21 23.70
C ALA A 20 3.36 -41.82 24.30
N SER A 21 4.37 -41.10 24.81
CA SER A 21 4.17 -39.72 25.30
C SER A 21 4.03 -38.69 24.17
N SER A 22 4.64 -38.94 23.02
CA SER A 22 4.54 -38.08 21.82
C SER A 22 3.20 -38.21 21.11
N CYS A 23 2.52 -39.35 21.19
CA CYS A 23 1.19 -39.55 20.62
C CYS A 23 0.03 -39.10 21.54
N ALA A 24 0.27 -38.90 22.84
CA ALA A 24 -0.75 -38.44 23.78
C ALA A 24 -1.04 -36.93 23.68
N HIS A 25 -0.10 -36.13 23.13
CA HIS A 25 -0.32 -34.69 22.88
C HIS A 25 -0.96 -34.39 21.51
N LEU A 26 -1.16 -35.37 20.65
CA LEU A 26 -1.83 -35.24 19.34
C LEU A 26 -3.30 -35.69 19.36
N ARG A 27 -3.86 -35.99 20.53
CA ARG A 27 -5.29 -36.33 20.74
C ARG A 27 -5.94 -35.47 21.79
N GLU A 28 -5.77 -34.16 21.77
CA GLU A 28 -6.83 -33.28 22.23
C GLU A 28 -7.89 -33.27 21.13
N GLY A 29 -8.85 -34.16 21.28
CA GLY A 29 -9.84 -34.48 20.29
C GLY A 29 -10.58 -33.22 19.82
N ALA A 30 -10.70 -33.09 18.53
CA ALA A 30 -11.63 -32.22 17.86
C ALA A 30 -13.03 -32.42 18.48
N ARG A 31 -13.34 -31.62 19.52
CA ARG A 31 -14.65 -31.66 20.16
C ARG A 31 -15.66 -31.06 19.21
N SER A 32 -16.78 -31.74 19.01
CA SER A 32 -17.92 -31.19 18.26
C SER A 32 -18.26 -29.78 18.77
N PRO A 33 -18.64 -28.84 17.87
CA PRO A 33 -18.99 -27.50 18.29
C PRO A 33 -20.21 -27.52 19.22
N ARG A 34 -20.19 -26.67 20.25
CA ARG A 34 -21.38 -26.39 21.03
C ARG A 34 -22.34 -25.56 20.17
N ILE A 35 -23.59 -25.96 20.03
CA ILE A 35 -24.60 -25.23 19.29
C ILE A 35 -25.49 -24.49 20.30
N LEU A 36 -25.64 -23.18 20.11
CA LEU A 36 -26.60 -22.34 20.79
C LEU A 36 -27.77 -22.07 19.85
N GLU A 37 -28.94 -22.65 20.13
CA GLU A 37 -30.13 -22.48 19.32
C GLU A 37 -30.84 -21.17 19.68
N VAL A 38 -31.17 -20.38 18.65
CA VAL A 38 -32.05 -19.21 18.72
C VAL A 38 -33.32 -19.59 17.97
N ASP A 39 -34.29 -20.17 18.68
CA ASP A 39 -35.55 -20.71 18.15
C ASP A 39 -36.74 -19.76 18.24
N ARG A 40 -36.55 -18.58 18.87
CA ARG A 40 -37.52 -17.51 19.04
C ARG A 40 -36.82 -16.16 18.94
N ASP A 41 -37.59 -15.09 18.79
CA ASP A 41 -37.07 -13.72 18.75
C ASP A 41 -36.25 -13.42 20.00
N THR A 42 -35.00 -13.05 19.78
CA THR A 42 -34.00 -12.88 20.83
C THR A 42 -33.24 -11.58 20.59
N ALA A 43 -32.95 -10.83 21.63
CA ALA A 43 -32.14 -9.61 21.57
C ALA A 43 -30.79 -9.79 22.27
N TRP A 44 -29.72 -9.28 21.65
CA TRP A 44 -28.38 -9.20 22.25
C TRP A 44 -27.97 -7.76 22.49
N SER A 45 -27.30 -7.52 23.64
CA SER A 45 -26.74 -6.23 23.99
C SER A 45 -25.46 -6.39 24.82
N GLY A 46 -24.64 -5.33 24.87
CA GLY A 46 -23.39 -5.33 25.61
C GLY A 46 -22.32 -6.23 24.98
N GLU A 47 -21.61 -7.00 25.82
CA GLU A 47 -20.59 -7.94 25.34
C GLU A 47 -21.17 -9.37 25.29
N VAL A 48 -21.16 -9.97 24.12
CA VAL A 48 -21.63 -11.34 23.88
C VAL A 48 -20.45 -12.20 23.41
N ARG A 49 -20.14 -13.28 24.16
CA ARG A 49 -19.07 -14.22 23.80
C ARG A 49 -19.64 -15.45 23.11
N VAL A 50 -19.04 -15.81 21.99
CA VAL A 50 -19.43 -16.95 21.16
C VAL A 50 -18.29 -17.97 21.08
N ASP A 51 -18.46 -19.12 21.77
CA ASP A 51 -17.46 -20.19 21.82
C ASP A 51 -17.81 -21.39 20.94
N GLY A 52 -18.92 -21.32 20.24
CA GLY A 52 -19.46 -22.39 19.37
C GLY A 52 -20.18 -21.82 18.16
N ILE A 53 -21.22 -22.52 17.75
CA ILE A 53 -22.07 -22.09 16.64
C ILE A 53 -23.38 -21.58 17.22
N VAL A 54 -23.75 -20.34 16.87
CA VAL A 54 -25.08 -19.79 17.14
C VAL A 54 -25.95 -20.13 15.93
N HIS A 55 -27.07 -20.80 16.13
CA HIS A 55 -27.98 -21.18 15.06
C HIS A 55 -29.31 -20.43 15.20
N VAL A 56 -29.51 -19.44 14.33
CA VAL A 56 -30.77 -18.70 14.23
C VAL A 56 -31.74 -19.52 13.36
N ARG A 57 -32.69 -20.17 13.98
CA ARG A 57 -33.66 -21.05 13.34
C ARG A 57 -34.64 -20.30 12.45
N LYS A 58 -35.15 -21.00 11.45
CA LYS A 58 -36.21 -20.49 10.59
C LYS A 58 -37.40 -19.99 11.43
N GLY A 59 -37.84 -18.76 11.15
CA GLY A 59 -38.92 -18.09 11.87
C GLY A 59 -38.47 -17.24 13.05
N ALA A 60 -37.25 -17.42 13.58
CA ALA A 60 -36.69 -16.60 14.64
C ALA A 60 -35.94 -15.38 14.11
N THR A 61 -35.94 -14.31 14.89
CA THR A 61 -35.15 -13.09 14.66
C THR A 61 -34.14 -12.91 15.77
N LEU A 62 -32.85 -12.80 15.41
CA LEU A 62 -31.80 -12.33 16.31
C LEU A 62 -31.62 -10.82 16.08
N THR A 63 -32.04 -10.02 17.06
CA THR A 63 -31.84 -8.57 17.07
C THR A 63 -30.59 -8.22 17.86
N ILE A 64 -29.65 -7.52 17.26
CA ILE A 64 -28.42 -7.07 17.92
C ILE A 64 -28.51 -5.56 18.09
N LEU A 65 -28.50 -5.11 19.35
CA LEU A 65 -28.73 -3.70 19.68
C LEU A 65 -27.45 -2.86 19.46
N PRO A 66 -27.61 -1.54 19.22
CA PRO A 66 -26.47 -0.63 19.05
C PRO A 66 -25.42 -0.76 20.16
N GLY A 67 -24.13 -0.65 19.82
CA GLY A 67 -23.01 -0.75 20.74
C GLY A 67 -22.64 -2.17 21.18
N THR A 68 -23.35 -3.19 20.71
CA THR A 68 -23.06 -4.60 21.06
C THR A 68 -21.74 -5.05 20.48
N ARG A 69 -20.94 -5.76 21.28
CA ARG A 69 -19.69 -6.40 20.88
C ARG A 69 -19.85 -7.92 20.89
N ILE A 70 -19.82 -8.54 19.73
CA ILE A 70 -19.86 -10.00 19.58
C ILE A 70 -18.42 -10.48 19.44
N LEU A 71 -17.92 -11.23 20.44
CA LEU A 71 -16.55 -11.71 20.53
C LEU A 71 -16.50 -13.23 20.33
N PHE A 72 -15.94 -13.65 19.21
CA PHE A 72 -15.77 -15.06 18.88
C PHE A 72 -14.45 -15.57 19.46
N SER A 73 -14.48 -16.71 20.16
CA SER A 73 -13.25 -17.36 20.62
C SER A 73 -12.45 -17.93 19.44
N ASP A 74 -11.15 -18.13 19.64
CA ASP A 74 -10.23 -18.71 18.65
C ASP A 74 -10.22 -20.25 18.62
N ARG A 75 -11.24 -20.85 19.23
CA ARG A 75 -11.41 -22.31 19.29
C ARG A 75 -11.51 -22.89 17.88
N ARG A 76 -10.86 -24.06 17.66
CA ARG A 76 -10.97 -24.80 16.42
C ARG A 76 -11.82 -26.05 16.60
N PHE A 77 -12.64 -26.34 15.60
CA PHE A 77 -13.44 -27.56 15.53
C PHE A 77 -12.74 -28.58 14.63
N GLY A 78 -13.01 -29.86 14.82
CA GLY A 78 -12.54 -30.90 13.93
C GLY A 78 -13.22 -30.80 12.56
N THR A 79 -12.68 -31.53 11.59
CA THR A 79 -13.10 -31.50 10.19
C THR A 79 -14.62 -31.57 10.06
N ALA A 80 -15.21 -30.47 9.65
CA ALA A 80 -16.55 -30.43 9.14
C ALA A 80 -16.51 -30.53 7.60
N ASP A 81 -17.61 -30.90 7.00
CA ASP A 81 -17.87 -30.89 5.58
C ASP A 81 -17.37 -29.56 4.94
N GLU A 82 -16.55 -29.67 3.91
CA GLU A 82 -15.83 -28.54 3.30
C GLU A 82 -16.76 -27.44 2.74
N HIS A 83 -18.01 -27.73 2.44
CA HIS A 83 -18.91 -26.81 1.76
C HIS A 83 -19.71 -25.91 2.71
N GLU A 84 -20.20 -26.43 3.85
CA GLU A 84 -21.03 -25.66 4.78
C GLU A 84 -20.63 -25.78 6.25
N GLY A 85 -19.64 -26.60 6.57
CA GLY A 85 -19.15 -26.83 7.92
C GLY A 85 -18.49 -25.60 8.55
N PHE A 86 -18.42 -25.60 9.88
CA PHE A 86 -17.71 -24.58 10.66
C PHE A 86 -16.41 -25.17 11.21
N PHE A 87 -15.32 -24.46 11.01
CA PHE A 87 -13.99 -24.80 11.55
C PHE A 87 -13.67 -24.04 12.83
N ALA A 88 -14.44 -23.01 13.13
CA ALA A 88 -14.30 -22.13 14.28
C ALA A 88 -15.67 -21.54 14.64
N PRO A 89 -15.81 -20.83 15.79
CA PRO A 89 -17.05 -20.18 16.17
C PRO A 89 -17.61 -19.28 15.08
N GLY A 90 -18.94 -19.23 14.99
CA GLY A 90 -19.67 -18.43 14.02
C GLY A 90 -21.17 -18.44 14.22
N ILE A 91 -21.90 -17.93 13.25
CA ILE A 91 -23.36 -17.85 13.31
C ILE A 91 -23.94 -18.49 12.04
N ARG A 92 -24.88 -19.44 12.20
CA ARG A 92 -25.71 -19.97 11.13
C ARG A 92 -27.07 -19.31 11.17
N VAL A 93 -27.57 -18.83 10.03
CA VAL A 93 -28.81 -18.06 9.92
C VAL A 93 -29.74 -18.71 8.90
N GLU A 94 -30.81 -19.32 9.38
CA GLU A 94 -31.96 -19.79 8.58
C GLU A 94 -33.18 -18.90 8.85
N GLY A 95 -33.22 -18.23 10.00
CA GLY A 95 -34.15 -17.15 10.34
C GLY A 95 -33.67 -15.82 9.80
N ARG A 96 -33.47 -14.82 10.69
CA ARG A 96 -32.98 -13.51 10.27
C ARG A 96 -32.12 -12.85 11.36
N ILE A 97 -31.19 -11.99 10.94
CA ILE A 97 -30.44 -11.10 11.83
C ILE A 97 -30.78 -9.64 11.48
N ILE A 98 -31.05 -8.86 12.53
CA ILE A 98 -31.18 -7.41 12.50
C ILE A 98 -30.09 -6.82 13.39
N ALA A 99 -29.08 -6.22 12.80
CA ALA A 99 -27.93 -5.61 13.47
C ALA A 99 -27.81 -4.15 13.02
N GLU A 100 -28.58 -3.28 13.64
CA GLU A 100 -28.65 -1.85 13.30
C GLU A 100 -27.97 -1.04 14.38
N GLY A 101 -26.68 -0.79 14.23
CA GLY A 101 -25.90 0.14 15.03
C GLY A 101 -26.15 1.58 14.65
N THR A 102 -25.42 2.50 15.28
CA THR A 102 -25.36 3.93 14.89
C THR A 102 -23.90 4.37 14.76
N GLU A 103 -23.65 5.55 14.26
CA GLU A 103 -22.30 6.11 14.17
C GLU A 103 -21.63 6.19 15.55
N GLU A 104 -22.39 6.60 16.60
CA GLU A 104 -21.92 6.72 17.98
C GLU A 104 -21.84 5.37 18.72
N ALA A 105 -22.66 4.41 18.31
CA ALA A 105 -22.76 3.08 18.94
C ALA A 105 -22.73 1.95 17.89
N PRO A 106 -21.60 1.77 17.14
CA PRO A 106 -21.50 0.74 16.13
C PRO A 106 -21.48 -0.66 16.77
N ILE A 107 -22.01 -1.64 16.02
CA ILE A 107 -21.97 -3.04 16.42
C ILE A 107 -20.66 -3.67 15.92
N ARG A 108 -19.97 -4.45 16.76
CA ARG A 108 -18.70 -5.06 16.42
C ARG A 108 -18.75 -6.58 16.47
N PHE A 109 -18.41 -7.23 15.36
CA PHE A 109 -18.18 -8.66 15.24
C PHE A 109 -16.67 -8.89 15.12
N ALA A 110 -16.04 -9.46 16.15
CA ALA A 110 -14.59 -9.53 16.25
C ALA A 110 -14.11 -10.83 16.89
N SER A 111 -12.82 -11.12 16.75
CA SER A 111 -12.13 -12.12 17.55
C SER A 111 -12.08 -11.68 19.03
N ALA A 112 -12.23 -12.63 19.94
CA ALA A 112 -11.94 -12.40 21.36
C ALA A 112 -10.43 -12.26 21.63
N ARG A 113 -9.59 -12.65 20.67
CA ARG A 113 -8.13 -12.50 20.71
C ARG A 113 -7.72 -11.16 20.10
N GLU A 114 -6.85 -10.43 20.77
CA GLU A 114 -6.23 -9.21 20.26
C GLU A 114 -4.71 -9.40 20.10
N PRO A 115 -4.10 -8.95 18.99
CA PRO A 115 -4.78 -8.40 17.81
C PRO A 115 -5.59 -9.46 17.06
N ALA A 116 -6.67 -9.05 16.40
CA ALA A 116 -7.46 -9.91 15.54
C ALA A 116 -6.59 -10.38 14.36
N VAL A 117 -6.63 -11.68 14.08
CA VAL A 117 -5.93 -12.29 12.93
C VAL A 117 -7.00 -12.80 11.97
N PRO A 118 -6.85 -12.57 10.65
CA PRO A 118 -7.78 -13.12 9.67
C PRO A 118 -8.01 -14.61 9.86
N GLY A 119 -9.29 -15.04 9.86
CA GLY A 119 -9.67 -16.42 10.11
C GLY A 119 -9.69 -16.84 11.58
N SER A 120 -9.58 -15.92 12.56
CA SER A 120 -9.71 -16.24 13.99
C SER A 120 -11.06 -16.86 14.34
N TRP A 121 -12.11 -16.41 13.69
CA TRP A 121 -13.45 -17.00 13.73
C TRP A 121 -13.92 -17.32 12.30
N ASP A 122 -14.98 -18.14 12.17
CA ASP A 122 -15.35 -18.66 10.87
C ASP A 122 -16.18 -17.67 10.04
N LYS A 123 -17.50 -17.65 10.27
CA LYS A 123 -18.40 -16.90 9.38
C LYS A 123 -19.77 -16.63 10.01
N ILE A 124 -20.50 -15.70 9.39
CA ILE A 124 -21.94 -15.64 9.46
C ILE A 124 -22.47 -16.30 8.18
N LEU A 125 -23.02 -17.51 8.31
CA LEU A 125 -23.56 -18.30 7.20
C LEU A 125 -25.06 -18.09 7.06
N PHE A 126 -25.47 -17.51 5.95
CA PHE A 126 -26.89 -17.34 5.60
C PHE A 126 -27.31 -18.45 4.64
N SER A 127 -28.38 -19.18 4.98
CA SER A 127 -28.95 -20.24 4.15
C SER A 127 -30.46 -20.04 4.04
N PHE A 128 -30.95 -19.74 2.84
CA PHE A 128 -32.39 -19.51 2.57
C PHE A 128 -33.03 -18.48 3.52
N SER A 129 -32.28 -17.48 3.90
CA SER A 129 -32.61 -16.45 4.90
C SER A 129 -32.90 -15.13 4.22
N ALA A 130 -33.92 -14.39 4.68
CA ALA A 130 -34.30 -13.11 4.10
C ALA A 130 -34.59 -12.02 5.16
N GLY A 131 -34.47 -10.77 4.74
CA GLY A 131 -34.70 -9.62 5.62
C GLY A 131 -33.56 -9.35 6.62
N ASN A 132 -32.37 -9.86 6.33
CA ASN A 132 -31.17 -9.58 7.12
C ASN A 132 -30.71 -8.15 6.90
N ARG A 133 -30.38 -7.43 7.96
CA ARG A 133 -29.92 -6.03 7.90
C ARG A 133 -28.72 -5.82 8.81
N PHE A 134 -27.72 -5.12 8.26
CA PHE A 134 -26.48 -4.75 8.97
C PHE A 134 -26.16 -3.30 8.67
N PHE A 135 -26.34 -2.41 9.65
CA PHE A 135 -26.07 -0.99 9.55
C PHE A 135 -25.07 -0.58 10.63
N HIS A 136 -24.07 0.25 10.28
CA HIS A 136 -23.01 0.69 11.17
C HIS A 136 -22.37 -0.47 11.95
N CYS A 137 -22.01 -1.55 11.23
CA CYS A 137 -21.36 -2.72 11.80
C CYS A 137 -19.89 -2.80 11.38
N THR A 138 -19.04 -3.35 12.26
CA THR A 138 -17.65 -3.69 11.95
C THR A 138 -17.46 -5.21 12.02
N PHE A 139 -16.80 -5.79 11.00
CA PHE A 139 -16.47 -7.20 10.90
C PHE A 139 -14.96 -7.36 10.73
N GLU A 140 -14.29 -8.01 11.70
CA GLU A 140 -12.85 -8.20 11.68
C GLU A 140 -12.42 -9.57 12.20
N GLY A 141 -11.37 -10.14 11.60
CA GLY A 141 -10.81 -11.42 12.01
C GLY A 141 -11.58 -12.66 11.54
N ALA A 142 -12.58 -12.53 10.67
CA ALA A 142 -13.34 -13.64 10.12
C ALA A 142 -12.55 -14.42 9.05
N ARG A 143 -12.91 -15.69 8.85
CA ARG A 143 -12.61 -16.38 7.59
C ARG A 143 -13.46 -15.81 6.44
N TYR A 144 -14.77 -15.75 6.62
CA TYR A 144 -15.72 -15.04 5.76
C TYR A 144 -16.65 -14.24 6.66
N ALA A 145 -16.57 -12.90 6.67
CA ALA A 145 -17.51 -12.16 7.52
C ALA A 145 -18.95 -12.54 7.16
N PHE A 146 -19.28 -12.60 5.86
CA PHE A 146 -20.50 -13.19 5.36
C PHE A 146 -20.21 -14.34 4.39
N HIS A 147 -20.97 -15.42 4.53
CA HIS A 147 -21.09 -16.49 3.54
C HIS A 147 -22.59 -16.74 3.31
N ALA A 148 -23.08 -16.46 2.11
CA ALA A 148 -24.53 -16.48 1.84
C ALA A 148 -24.88 -17.39 0.67
N HIS A 149 -25.98 -18.14 0.83
CA HIS A 149 -26.62 -18.94 -0.20
C HIS A 149 -28.12 -18.70 -0.19
N PHE A 150 -28.70 -18.39 -1.36
CA PHE A 150 -30.13 -18.20 -1.57
C PHE A 150 -30.77 -17.24 -0.56
N SER A 151 -30.08 -16.18 -0.23
CA SER A 151 -30.45 -15.29 0.87
C SER A 151 -30.58 -13.83 0.43
N GLN A 152 -31.24 -13.03 1.28
CA GLN A 152 -31.36 -11.58 1.08
C GLN A 152 -30.72 -10.83 2.23
N ILE A 153 -29.79 -9.89 1.92
CA ILE A 153 -29.02 -9.15 2.90
C ILE A 153 -28.92 -7.68 2.48
N ASP A 154 -29.14 -6.78 3.41
CA ASP A 154 -28.96 -5.34 3.26
C ASP A 154 -27.82 -4.88 4.17
N VAL A 155 -26.81 -4.23 3.60
CA VAL A 155 -25.56 -3.80 4.26
C VAL A 155 -25.32 -2.34 3.98
N ARG A 156 -25.26 -1.50 5.03
CA ARG A 156 -25.00 -0.07 4.89
C ARG A 156 -24.05 0.43 5.95
N GLU A 157 -23.16 1.33 5.56
CA GLU A 157 -22.21 2.01 6.45
C GLU A 157 -21.41 1.05 7.33
N CYS A 158 -21.07 -0.13 6.78
CA CYS A 158 -20.34 -1.19 7.46
C CYS A 158 -18.85 -1.20 7.09
N LEU A 159 -18.03 -1.73 8.01
CA LEU A 159 -16.60 -1.89 7.81
C LEU A 159 -16.22 -3.38 7.86
N PHE A 160 -15.69 -3.89 6.74
CA PHE A 160 -15.14 -5.24 6.61
C PHE A 160 -13.63 -5.15 6.49
N ARG A 161 -12.91 -5.48 7.56
CA ARG A 161 -11.45 -5.35 7.59
C ARG A 161 -10.76 -6.55 8.20
N GLU A 162 -9.55 -6.83 7.71
CA GLU A 162 -8.68 -7.85 8.33
C GLU A 162 -9.36 -9.22 8.45
N ASN A 163 -10.18 -9.58 7.44
CA ASN A 163 -10.75 -10.90 7.26
C ASN A 163 -9.96 -11.67 6.20
N VAL A 164 -10.14 -12.98 6.09
CA VAL A 164 -9.65 -13.72 4.92
C VAL A 164 -10.43 -13.27 3.68
N GLU A 165 -11.77 -13.30 3.70
CA GLU A 165 -12.62 -12.60 2.72
C GLU A 165 -13.65 -11.73 3.47
N GLY A 166 -13.95 -10.54 2.93
CA GLY A 166 -15.00 -9.69 3.47
C GLY A 166 -16.35 -10.38 3.34
N VAL A 167 -16.84 -10.57 2.12
CA VAL A 167 -18.09 -11.29 1.86
C VAL A 167 -17.91 -12.31 0.72
N ARG A 168 -18.58 -13.47 0.86
CA ARG A 168 -18.67 -14.54 -0.12
C ARG A 168 -20.14 -14.90 -0.36
N LEU A 169 -20.63 -14.58 -1.54
CA LEU A 169 -22.06 -14.62 -1.85
C LEU A 169 -22.34 -15.58 -3.02
N GLY A 170 -23.36 -16.42 -2.87
CA GLY A 170 -23.82 -17.32 -3.92
C GLY A 170 -25.33 -17.29 -4.05
N ALA A 171 -25.86 -17.18 -5.26
CA ALA A 171 -27.29 -17.25 -5.62
C ALA A 171 -28.18 -16.37 -4.70
N SER A 172 -27.72 -15.20 -4.34
CA SER A 172 -28.35 -14.32 -3.34
C SER A 172 -28.68 -12.93 -3.92
N ARG A 173 -29.53 -12.19 -3.21
CA ARG A 173 -29.78 -10.76 -3.48
C ARG A 173 -29.15 -9.93 -2.36
N VAL A 174 -28.16 -9.11 -2.68
CA VAL A 174 -27.43 -8.35 -1.68
C VAL A 174 -27.32 -6.89 -2.09
N THR A 175 -27.68 -6.00 -1.17
CA THR A 175 -27.43 -4.56 -1.28
C THR A 175 -26.25 -4.22 -0.38
N ILE A 176 -25.23 -3.56 -0.93
CA ILE A 176 -24.05 -3.10 -0.20
C ILE A 176 -23.87 -1.63 -0.53
N GLU A 177 -24.13 -0.76 0.42
CA GLU A 177 -24.06 0.70 0.24
C GLU A 177 -23.16 1.35 1.30
N ASP A 178 -22.43 2.40 0.89
CA ASP A 178 -21.65 3.30 1.74
C ASP A 178 -20.73 2.57 2.74
N SER A 179 -20.24 1.39 2.33
CA SER A 179 -19.48 0.48 3.16
C SER A 179 -18.01 0.42 2.74
N VAL A 180 -17.17 -0.05 3.66
CA VAL A 180 -15.71 -0.10 3.46
C VAL A 180 -15.22 -1.54 3.53
N PHE A 181 -14.49 -1.97 2.49
CA PHE A 181 -13.79 -3.26 2.43
C PHE A 181 -12.29 -3.00 2.33
N THR A 182 -11.54 -3.34 3.37
CA THR A 182 -10.11 -3.04 3.39
C THR A 182 -9.28 -4.09 4.13
N ARG A 183 -8.05 -4.30 3.66
CA ARG A 183 -7.06 -5.22 4.27
C ARG A 183 -7.57 -6.66 4.48
N ASN A 184 -8.57 -7.10 3.70
CA ASN A 184 -8.93 -8.50 3.66
C ASN A 184 -7.85 -9.27 2.86
N GLU A 185 -7.45 -10.46 3.34
CA GLU A 185 -6.29 -11.17 2.79
C GLU A 185 -6.46 -11.58 1.34
N LEU A 186 -7.61 -12.18 1.02
CA LEU A 186 -7.90 -12.67 -0.32
C LEU A 186 -8.79 -11.69 -1.09
N ARG A 187 -10.01 -11.41 -0.62
CA ARG A 187 -10.99 -10.63 -1.38
C ARG A 187 -11.82 -9.71 -0.50
N GLY A 188 -12.13 -8.52 -1.02
CA GLY A 188 -13.13 -7.65 -0.40
C GLY A 188 -14.54 -8.21 -0.59
N ILE A 189 -14.96 -8.32 -1.84
CA ILE A 189 -16.30 -8.78 -2.23
C ILE A 189 -16.14 -9.93 -3.25
N ASN A 190 -16.72 -11.09 -2.96
CA ASN A 190 -16.70 -12.27 -3.81
C ASN A 190 -18.14 -12.74 -4.04
N PHE A 191 -18.56 -12.90 -5.29
CA PHE A 191 -19.91 -13.36 -5.60
C PHE A 191 -20.03 -14.20 -6.90
N ARG A 192 -21.10 -15.00 -6.95
CA ARG A 192 -21.51 -15.78 -8.10
C ARG A 192 -23.04 -15.90 -8.15
N GLU A 193 -23.62 -15.84 -9.34
CA GLU A 193 -25.06 -16.04 -9.56
C GLU A 193 -25.96 -15.13 -8.69
N CYS A 194 -25.44 -13.95 -8.33
CA CYS A 194 -26.11 -13.01 -7.45
C CYS A 194 -26.77 -11.87 -8.24
N ARG A 195 -27.80 -11.28 -7.62
CA ARG A 195 -28.32 -9.98 -8.03
C ARG A 195 -27.93 -8.97 -6.95
N ASN A 196 -26.89 -8.18 -7.23
CA ASN A 196 -26.34 -7.27 -6.26
C ASN A 196 -26.60 -5.81 -6.64
N GLU A 197 -26.71 -4.96 -5.62
CA GLU A 197 -26.58 -3.50 -5.73
C GLU A 197 -25.40 -3.07 -4.87
N ILE A 198 -24.31 -2.65 -5.51
CA ILE A 198 -23.05 -2.28 -4.86
C ILE A 198 -22.76 -0.83 -5.22
N ARG A 199 -23.01 0.11 -4.28
CA ARG A 199 -22.96 1.56 -4.51
C ARG A 199 -22.29 2.29 -3.35
N GLY A 200 -21.58 3.38 -3.65
CA GLY A 200 -21.04 4.27 -2.62
C GLY A 200 -19.91 3.65 -1.76
N ASN A 201 -19.33 2.53 -2.17
CA ASN A 201 -18.39 1.79 -1.33
C ASN A 201 -16.93 2.19 -1.59
N LEU A 202 -16.10 2.03 -0.54
CA LEU A 202 -14.65 2.07 -0.60
C LEU A 202 -14.10 0.63 -0.57
N VAL A 203 -13.45 0.19 -1.63
CA VAL A 203 -12.88 -1.17 -1.75
C VAL A 203 -11.39 -1.06 -2.07
N PHE A 204 -10.53 -1.14 -1.05
CA PHE A 204 -9.10 -0.88 -1.23
C PHE A 204 -8.21 -1.71 -0.29
N GLY A 205 -6.98 -1.98 -0.72
CA GLY A 205 -5.97 -2.66 0.11
C GLY A 205 -6.27 -4.14 0.40
N ASN A 206 -7.24 -4.75 -0.28
CA ASN A 206 -7.52 -6.18 -0.19
C ASN A 206 -6.55 -7.00 -1.08
N GLY A 207 -6.62 -8.33 -1.05
CA GLY A 207 -6.02 -9.15 -2.09
C GLY A 207 -6.62 -8.74 -3.43
N ASP A 208 -7.79 -9.26 -3.80
CA ASP A 208 -8.60 -8.70 -4.87
C ASP A 208 -9.71 -7.81 -4.28
N GLY A 209 -10.08 -6.74 -4.99
CA GLY A 209 -11.17 -5.85 -4.58
C GLY A 209 -12.52 -6.54 -4.72
N ILE A 210 -12.94 -6.75 -5.95
CA ILE A 210 -14.16 -7.49 -6.32
C ILE A 210 -13.78 -8.69 -7.17
N PHE A 211 -14.28 -9.87 -6.82
CA PHE A 211 -14.09 -11.11 -7.56
C PHE A 211 -15.43 -11.70 -8.01
N LEU A 212 -15.59 -11.86 -9.32
CA LEU A 212 -16.73 -12.53 -9.93
C LEU A 212 -16.33 -13.96 -10.24
N HIS A 213 -16.79 -14.91 -9.43
CA HIS A 213 -16.36 -16.30 -9.52
C HIS A 213 -16.85 -17.02 -10.79
N SER A 214 -18.13 -16.88 -11.11
CA SER A 214 -18.77 -17.54 -12.25
C SER A 214 -19.94 -16.67 -12.71
N LYS A 215 -20.73 -17.19 -13.67
CA LYS A 215 -21.92 -16.54 -14.21
C LYS A 215 -22.66 -15.73 -13.15
N ASP A 216 -23.02 -14.51 -13.49
CA ASP A 216 -23.76 -13.61 -12.61
C ASP A 216 -25.13 -13.25 -13.18
N SER A 217 -26.08 -13.00 -12.29
CA SER A 217 -27.32 -12.32 -12.63
C SER A 217 -27.06 -10.81 -12.75
N PRO A 218 -27.96 -10.01 -13.36
CA PRO A 218 -27.72 -8.57 -13.51
C PRO A 218 -27.42 -7.90 -12.17
N SER A 219 -26.16 -7.61 -11.91
CA SER A 219 -25.69 -6.86 -10.75
C SER A 219 -25.38 -5.43 -11.15
N VAL A 220 -25.65 -4.46 -10.26
CA VAL A 220 -25.34 -3.05 -10.43
C VAL A 220 -24.16 -2.68 -9.55
N ILE A 221 -23.03 -2.32 -10.16
CA ILE A 221 -21.79 -1.93 -9.47
C ILE A 221 -21.40 -0.55 -9.97
N ARG A 222 -21.82 0.51 -9.28
CA ARG A 222 -21.63 1.91 -9.71
C ARG A 222 -21.42 2.85 -8.54
N GLY A 223 -20.70 3.96 -8.77
CA GLY A 223 -20.49 4.98 -7.77
C GLY A 223 -19.58 4.54 -6.64
N ASN A 224 -18.73 3.52 -6.86
CA ASN A 224 -17.77 3.05 -5.88
C ASN A 224 -16.36 3.59 -6.18
N ALA A 225 -15.52 3.63 -5.13
CA ALA A 225 -14.08 3.81 -5.27
C ALA A 225 -13.39 2.45 -5.03
N ILE A 226 -12.88 1.83 -6.10
CA ILE A 226 -12.27 0.49 -6.09
C ILE A 226 -10.83 0.62 -6.57
N TYR A 227 -9.85 0.56 -5.66
CA TYR A 227 -8.48 0.93 -6.00
C TYR A 227 -7.44 0.37 -5.04
N GLY A 228 -6.19 0.28 -5.50
CA GLY A 228 -5.05 -0.06 -4.65
C GLY A 228 -5.17 -1.41 -3.95
N ASN A 229 -5.91 -2.36 -4.50
CA ASN A 229 -5.91 -3.74 -4.06
C ASN A 229 -4.61 -4.42 -4.53
N ARG A 230 -4.08 -5.37 -3.76
CA ARG A 230 -2.75 -5.97 -3.99
C ARG A 230 -2.69 -6.86 -5.24
N GLY A 231 -3.79 -7.55 -5.54
CA GLY A 231 -4.00 -8.27 -6.79
C GLY A 231 -4.72 -7.38 -7.80
N TRP A 232 -6.02 -7.58 -7.95
CA TRP A 232 -6.85 -6.88 -8.93
C TRP A 232 -7.91 -6.03 -8.23
N ASN A 233 -8.23 -4.88 -8.80
CA ASN A 233 -9.38 -4.10 -8.35
C ASN A 233 -10.68 -4.81 -8.71
N LEU A 234 -10.75 -5.39 -9.91
CA LEU A 234 -11.77 -6.31 -10.35
C LEU A 234 -11.11 -7.54 -10.98
N ARG A 235 -11.54 -8.72 -10.58
CA ARG A 235 -11.11 -9.98 -11.18
C ARG A 235 -12.32 -10.80 -11.61
N MET A 236 -12.38 -11.17 -12.88
CA MET A 236 -13.30 -12.16 -13.41
C MET A 236 -12.69 -13.55 -13.28
N GLY A 237 -13.45 -14.49 -12.76
CA GLY A 237 -13.03 -15.88 -12.58
C GLY A 237 -13.07 -16.67 -13.89
N ASP A 238 -12.38 -17.79 -13.93
CA ASP A 238 -12.21 -18.63 -15.12
C ASP A 238 -13.53 -19.22 -15.65
N LEU A 239 -14.57 -19.24 -14.81
CA LEU A 239 -15.91 -19.72 -15.17
C LEU A 239 -16.89 -18.59 -15.55
N HIS A 240 -16.44 -17.36 -15.62
CA HIS A 240 -17.26 -16.20 -15.95
C HIS A 240 -17.08 -15.84 -17.43
N ALA A 241 -17.87 -16.46 -18.31
CA ALA A 241 -17.77 -16.23 -19.76
C ALA A 241 -18.52 -14.99 -20.27
N GLU A 242 -19.44 -14.44 -19.49
CA GLU A 242 -20.27 -13.28 -19.87
C GLU A 242 -19.58 -11.96 -19.49
N GLY A 243 -19.79 -10.92 -20.29
CA GLY A 243 -19.31 -9.57 -19.94
C GLY A 243 -20.12 -8.94 -18.80
N ILE A 244 -19.50 -8.02 -18.08
CA ILE A 244 -20.17 -7.24 -17.03
C ILE A 244 -20.01 -5.74 -17.25
N ASP A 245 -21.05 -4.96 -16.93
CA ASP A 245 -20.99 -3.50 -16.90
C ASP A 245 -20.66 -3.01 -15.49
N VAL A 246 -19.46 -2.50 -15.32
CA VAL A 246 -18.97 -1.85 -14.10
C VAL A 246 -18.53 -0.41 -14.36
N SER A 247 -19.17 0.24 -15.35
CA SER A 247 -18.96 1.65 -15.65
C SER A 247 -19.45 2.55 -14.51
N GLY A 248 -18.93 3.79 -14.48
CA GLY A 248 -19.34 4.76 -13.46
C GLY A 248 -18.78 4.46 -12.06
N ASN A 249 -17.63 3.80 -11.98
CA ASN A 249 -16.82 3.67 -10.76
C ASN A 249 -15.50 4.43 -10.92
N TRP A 250 -14.87 4.76 -9.80
CA TRP A 250 -13.51 5.28 -9.76
C TRP A 250 -12.52 4.15 -9.42
N TRP A 251 -11.55 3.93 -10.29
CA TRP A 251 -10.60 2.82 -10.23
C TRP A 251 -9.19 3.25 -9.75
N GLY A 252 -9.10 4.43 -9.14
CA GLY A 252 -7.83 5.00 -8.67
C GLY A 252 -7.26 6.05 -9.61
N SER A 253 -7.78 6.18 -10.83
CA SER A 253 -7.42 7.18 -11.83
C SER A 253 -8.64 7.63 -12.61
N ALA A 254 -8.60 8.84 -13.17
CA ALA A 254 -9.56 9.37 -14.14
C ALA A 254 -9.33 8.80 -15.56
N ARG A 255 -8.22 8.11 -15.78
CA ARG A 255 -7.82 7.59 -17.10
C ARG A 255 -8.19 6.12 -17.21
N GLU A 256 -8.92 5.80 -18.29
CA GLU A 256 -9.34 4.43 -18.54
C GLU A 256 -8.16 3.46 -18.68
N GLU A 257 -7.09 3.86 -19.35
CA GLU A 257 -5.89 3.05 -19.55
C GLU A 257 -5.26 2.63 -18.20
N GLU A 258 -5.10 3.58 -17.27
CA GLU A 258 -4.56 3.32 -15.93
C GLU A 258 -5.54 2.49 -15.09
N ALA A 259 -6.85 2.73 -15.22
CA ALA A 259 -7.89 1.95 -14.58
C ALA A 259 -7.87 0.48 -15.03
N ARG A 260 -7.63 0.24 -16.33
CA ARG A 260 -7.52 -1.09 -16.93
C ARG A 260 -6.38 -1.94 -16.36
N GLU A 261 -5.30 -1.33 -15.88
CA GLU A 261 -4.19 -2.05 -15.27
C GLU A 261 -4.64 -2.87 -14.05
N GLY A 262 -5.65 -2.40 -13.32
CA GLY A 262 -6.24 -3.07 -12.16
C GLY A 262 -7.35 -4.08 -12.49
N ILE A 263 -7.65 -4.36 -13.76
CA ILE A 263 -8.75 -5.23 -14.18
C ILE A 263 -8.21 -6.53 -14.78
N TYR A 264 -8.69 -7.67 -14.27
CA TYR A 264 -8.43 -8.99 -14.84
C TYR A 264 -9.71 -9.54 -15.46
N ASP A 265 -9.74 -9.59 -16.78
CA ASP A 265 -10.89 -10.01 -17.60
C ASP A 265 -10.45 -10.62 -18.94
N GLY A 266 -11.37 -10.80 -19.87
CA GLY A 266 -11.14 -11.36 -21.18
C GLY A 266 -10.13 -10.59 -22.06
N THR A 267 -9.78 -9.36 -21.73
CA THR A 267 -8.71 -8.62 -22.40
C THR A 267 -7.31 -9.16 -22.04
N ARG A 268 -7.17 -9.82 -20.88
CA ARG A 268 -5.94 -10.46 -20.40
C ARG A 268 -5.93 -11.96 -20.59
N LEU A 269 -7.07 -12.62 -20.39
CA LEU A 269 -7.24 -14.07 -20.56
C LEU A 269 -8.39 -14.34 -21.53
N PRO A 270 -8.10 -14.71 -22.81
CA PRO A 270 -9.15 -15.09 -23.75
C PRO A 270 -10.02 -16.25 -23.22
N GLY A 271 -11.32 -16.14 -23.43
CA GLY A 271 -12.30 -17.18 -23.02
C GLY A 271 -13.09 -16.84 -21.75
N ILE A 272 -12.68 -15.85 -20.99
CA ILE A 272 -13.53 -15.26 -19.94
C ILE A 272 -14.18 -13.96 -20.42
N GLY A 273 -15.22 -13.50 -19.71
CA GLY A 273 -15.96 -12.30 -20.06
C GLY A 273 -15.13 -11.02 -19.94
N THR A 274 -15.60 -9.95 -20.55
CA THR A 274 -14.94 -8.63 -20.54
C THR A 274 -15.69 -7.66 -19.63
N ALA A 275 -14.99 -6.87 -18.85
CA ALA A 275 -15.55 -5.82 -18.02
C ALA A 275 -15.63 -4.48 -18.80
N ARG A 276 -16.84 -3.95 -18.97
CA ARG A 276 -17.02 -2.59 -19.46
C ARG A 276 -16.86 -1.60 -18.30
N ILE A 277 -15.69 -0.96 -18.19
CA ILE A 277 -15.40 0.00 -17.11
C ILE A 277 -15.72 1.44 -17.50
N SER A 278 -15.84 1.75 -18.79
CA SER A 278 -16.05 3.10 -19.31
C SER A 278 -17.54 3.49 -19.34
N PRO A 279 -17.90 4.73 -18.97
CA PRO A 279 -17.01 5.78 -18.51
C PRO A 279 -16.49 5.52 -17.08
N VAL A 280 -15.21 5.81 -16.82
CA VAL A 280 -14.65 5.87 -15.46
C VAL A 280 -14.98 7.22 -14.83
N LEU A 281 -15.10 7.26 -13.50
CA LEU A 281 -15.29 8.53 -12.80
C LEU A 281 -13.97 9.31 -12.72
N ALA A 282 -14.03 10.60 -13.02
CA ALA A 282 -12.86 11.49 -12.97
C ALA A 282 -12.37 11.74 -11.54
N ARG A 283 -13.25 11.62 -10.55
CA ARG A 283 -12.95 11.83 -9.11
C ARG A 283 -13.56 10.70 -8.30
N PRO A 284 -12.98 10.37 -7.12
CA PRO A 284 -13.61 9.41 -6.23
C PRO A 284 -14.98 9.92 -5.77
N PRO A 285 -16.04 9.12 -5.90
CA PRO A 285 -17.39 9.52 -5.52
C PRO A 285 -17.57 9.54 -3.99
N VAL A 286 -16.70 8.88 -3.26
CA VAL A 286 -16.73 8.75 -1.81
C VAL A 286 -15.39 9.14 -1.22
N SER A 287 -15.42 9.74 -0.03
CA SER A 287 -14.26 10.05 0.78
C SER A 287 -14.28 9.15 2.03
N GLY A 288 -13.21 9.14 2.78
CA GLY A 288 -13.15 8.37 4.02
C GLY A 288 -12.10 8.93 4.95
N GLY A 289 -11.51 10.07 4.58
CA GLY A 289 -10.55 10.82 5.37
C GLY A 289 -10.41 12.25 4.87
N GLU A 290 -9.61 13.04 5.54
CA GLU A 290 -9.40 14.46 5.23
C GLU A 290 -7.91 14.81 5.29
N ILE A 291 -7.47 15.72 4.43
CA ILE A 291 -6.19 16.42 4.58
C ILE A 291 -6.55 17.87 4.87
N ARG A 292 -6.08 18.38 5.99
CA ARG A 292 -6.25 19.78 6.39
C ARG A 292 -4.90 20.46 6.48
N GLY A 293 -4.83 21.74 6.18
CA GLY A 293 -3.57 22.44 6.30
C GLY A 293 -3.63 23.92 6.08
N VAL A 294 -2.46 24.54 6.09
CA VAL A 294 -2.26 25.96 5.84
C VAL A 294 -1.23 26.18 4.73
N PHE A 295 -1.55 27.04 3.78
CA PHE A 295 -0.62 27.49 2.74
C PHE A 295 -0.04 28.83 3.11
N VAL A 296 1.29 28.93 3.15
CA VAL A 296 1.99 30.16 3.56
C VAL A 296 3.10 30.54 2.57
N ALA A 297 3.33 31.83 2.45
CA ALA A 297 4.50 32.43 1.80
C ALA A 297 5.23 33.30 2.83
N HIS A 298 6.52 33.06 3.06
CA HIS A 298 7.29 33.75 4.11
C HIS A 298 6.56 33.75 5.47
N LEU A 299 5.96 32.63 5.85
CA LEU A 299 5.16 32.42 7.07
C LEU A 299 3.85 33.24 7.14
N LEU A 300 3.50 33.98 6.10
CA LEU A 300 2.22 34.68 6.02
C LEU A 300 1.20 33.81 5.26
N PRO A 301 -0.06 33.76 5.72
CA PRO A 301 -1.11 33.01 5.04
C PRO A 301 -1.38 33.54 3.64
N VAL A 302 -1.67 32.66 2.70
CA VAL A 302 -2.01 33.01 1.32
C VAL A 302 -3.45 32.58 1.04
N ALA A 303 -4.32 33.55 0.84
CA ALA A 303 -5.71 33.34 0.47
C ALA A 303 -5.86 33.00 -1.02
N GLY A 304 -6.86 32.17 -1.37
CA GLY A 304 -7.20 31.86 -2.76
C GLY A 304 -6.21 30.91 -3.45
N ALA A 305 -5.17 30.42 -2.75
CA ALA A 305 -4.27 29.42 -3.30
C ALA A 305 -5.03 28.13 -3.62
N GLU A 306 -4.74 27.53 -4.77
CA GLU A 306 -5.30 26.23 -5.13
C GLU A 306 -4.40 25.11 -4.60
N VAL A 307 -4.99 24.17 -3.86
CA VAL A 307 -4.31 22.98 -3.31
C VAL A 307 -4.92 21.75 -3.93
N ARG A 308 -4.07 20.83 -4.40
CA ARG A 308 -4.48 19.57 -5.03
C ARG A 308 -3.82 18.37 -4.37
N ALA A 309 -4.56 17.26 -4.24
CA ALA A 309 -4.06 15.98 -3.76
C ALA A 309 -4.04 14.95 -4.90
N TYR A 310 -2.87 14.37 -5.17
CA TYR A 310 -2.63 13.40 -6.25
C TYR A 310 -2.28 12.03 -5.67
N ARG A 311 -2.71 10.96 -6.30
CA ARG A 311 -2.23 9.61 -5.98
C ARG A 311 -0.86 9.31 -6.62
N SER A 312 -0.58 9.94 -7.73
CA SER A 312 0.69 9.86 -8.44
C SER A 312 1.01 11.22 -9.04
N VAL A 313 2.27 11.58 -9.08
CA VAL A 313 2.79 12.77 -9.76
C VAL A 313 3.71 12.39 -10.92
N ALA A 314 3.51 11.19 -11.46
CA ALA A 314 4.32 10.65 -12.57
C ALA A 314 4.30 11.54 -13.82
N ARG A 315 3.24 12.29 -14.04
CA ARG A 315 3.08 13.21 -15.18
C ARG A 315 3.43 14.65 -14.87
N GLY A 316 3.38 15.05 -13.60
CA GLY A 316 3.66 16.39 -13.15
C GLY A 316 2.95 16.74 -11.84
N PHE A 317 3.32 17.89 -11.29
CA PHE A 317 2.75 18.38 -10.03
C PHE A 317 1.48 19.23 -10.23
N TRP A 318 1.01 19.41 -11.46
CA TRP A 318 -0.13 20.29 -11.75
C TRP A 318 -1.03 19.73 -12.88
N GLU A 319 -1.23 18.43 -12.87
CA GLU A 319 -2.09 17.74 -13.83
C GLU A 319 -3.55 17.75 -13.38
N GLU A 320 -4.46 17.45 -14.31
CA GLU A 320 -5.91 17.39 -14.01
C GLU A 320 -6.35 16.08 -13.34
N ASP A 321 -5.48 15.07 -13.26
CA ASP A 321 -5.77 13.79 -12.60
C ASP A 321 -5.47 13.86 -11.09
N TYR A 322 -6.14 14.75 -10.38
CA TYR A 322 -6.08 14.87 -8.92
C TYR A 322 -7.31 14.21 -8.26
N ALA A 323 -7.15 13.68 -7.05
CA ALA A 323 -8.22 13.07 -6.28
C ALA A 323 -9.15 14.11 -5.64
N ALA A 324 -8.60 15.23 -5.19
CA ALA A 324 -9.33 16.34 -4.59
C ALA A 324 -8.60 17.66 -4.79
N SER A 325 -9.35 18.76 -4.82
CA SER A 325 -8.80 20.12 -4.80
C SER A 325 -9.62 21.02 -3.87
N ALA A 326 -8.97 22.05 -3.33
CA ALA A 326 -9.59 23.10 -2.54
C ALA A 326 -8.87 24.44 -2.77
N ARG A 327 -9.56 25.55 -2.47
CA ARG A 327 -8.94 26.86 -2.37
C ARG A 327 -8.77 27.23 -0.90
N THR A 328 -7.68 27.91 -0.59
CA THR A 328 -7.44 28.42 0.76
C THR A 328 -8.36 29.61 1.06
N ASP A 329 -8.78 29.70 2.32
CA ASP A 329 -9.53 30.83 2.86
C ASP A 329 -8.61 32.04 3.18
N GLU A 330 -9.15 33.07 3.83
CA GLU A 330 -8.42 34.28 4.22
C GLU A 330 -7.27 34.02 5.20
N TYR A 331 -7.33 32.90 5.94
CA TYR A 331 -6.27 32.46 6.86
C TYR A 331 -5.30 31.48 6.21
N GLY A 332 -5.37 31.30 4.89
CA GLY A 332 -4.55 30.34 4.16
C GLY A 332 -4.91 28.88 4.42
N THR A 333 -6.03 28.59 5.13
CA THR A 333 -6.40 27.21 5.48
C THR A 333 -7.15 26.52 4.35
N PHE A 334 -7.01 25.19 4.26
CA PHE A 334 -7.71 24.37 3.27
C PHE A 334 -8.13 23.02 3.86
N ARG A 335 -9.11 22.38 3.22
CA ARG A 335 -9.58 21.03 3.53
C ARG A 335 -9.81 20.24 2.26
N LEU A 336 -9.22 19.05 2.18
CA LEU A 336 -9.35 18.11 1.07
C LEU A 336 -9.98 16.82 1.59
N LYS A 337 -11.21 16.53 1.20
CA LYS A 337 -11.84 15.24 1.47
C LYS A 337 -11.33 14.23 0.45
N VAL A 338 -10.70 13.15 0.91
CA VAL A 338 -10.07 12.13 0.08
C VAL A 338 -10.37 10.73 0.59
N PRO A 339 -10.41 9.71 -0.28
CA PRO A 339 -10.40 8.31 0.16
C PRO A 339 -9.12 7.99 0.94
N PRO A 340 -9.13 6.98 1.82
CA PRO A 340 -7.91 6.52 2.49
C PRO A 340 -6.81 6.19 1.49
N GLY A 341 -5.58 6.58 1.79
CA GLY A 341 -4.47 6.34 0.87
C GLY A 341 -3.25 7.22 1.12
N ARG A 342 -2.38 7.28 0.12
CA ARG A 342 -1.20 8.14 0.10
C ARG A 342 -1.37 9.16 -1.01
N TYR A 343 -1.11 10.43 -0.67
CA TYR A 343 -1.33 11.56 -1.56
C TYR A 343 -0.12 12.47 -1.62
N PHE A 344 0.29 12.81 -2.82
CA PHE A 344 1.17 13.95 -3.05
C PHE A 344 0.30 15.20 -3.04
N VAL A 345 0.59 16.10 -2.11
CA VAL A 345 -0.15 17.37 -2.00
C VAL A 345 0.71 18.47 -2.56
N THR A 346 0.14 19.29 -3.44
CA THR A 346 0.79 20.45 -4.02
C THR A 346 -0.10 21.67 -3.88
N GLY A 347 0.49 22.84 -3.79
CA GLY A 347 -0.24 24.11 -3.75
C GLY A 347 0.32 25.10 -4.76
N ARG A 348 -0.55 25.95 -5.30
CA ARG A 348 -0.18 27.01 -6.25
C ARG A 348 -0.99 28.26 -6.01
N ALA A 349 -0.33 29.42 -6.13
CA ALA A 349 -0.98 30.72 -6.15
C ALA A 349 -0.19 31.68 -7.04
N ASP A 350 -0.85 32.65 -7.66
CA ASP A 350 -0.17 33.74 -8.34
C ASP A 350 0.08 34.90 -7.38
N SER A 351 1.27 35.52 -7.46
CA SER A 351 1.66 36.68 -6.68
C SER A 351 2.33 37.74 -7.56
N SER A 352 2.53 38.93 -7.05
CA SER A 352 3.25 39.99 -7.75
C SER A 352 4.71 39.62 -8.05
N ALA A 353 5.31 38.69 -7.28
CA ALA A 353 6.67 38.22 -7.46
C ALA A 353 6.78 37.00 -8.40
N GLY A 354 5.67 36.45 -8.82
CA GLY A 354 5.61 35.26 -9.67
C GLY A 354 4.68 34.17 -9.11
N THR A 355 4.68 33.00 -9.71
CA THR A 355 3.88 31.87 -9.25
C THR A 355 4.48 31.25 -7.98
N LEU A 356 3.71 31.24 -6.91
CA LEU A 356 4.03 30.49 -5.69
C LEU A 356 3.75 28.99 -5.94
N PHE A 357 4.67 28.15 -5.53
CA PHE A 357 4.54 26.68 -5.57
C PHE A 357 4.87 26.11 -4.19
N ALA A 358 4.01 25.22 -3.70
CA ALA A 358 4.21 24.53 -2.43
C ALA A 358 4.19 23.02 -2.62
N PHE A 359 5.12 22.34 -1.95
CA PHE A 359 5.21 20.89 -1.88
C PHE A 359 5.78 20.52 -0.51
N PRO A 360 4.96 20.01 0.44
CA PRO A 360 5.41 19.79 1.81
C PRO A 360 6.53 18.77 1.87
N GLY A 361 7.45 18.93 2.80
CA GLY A 361 8.53 17.97 3.05
C GLY A 361 8.03 16.58 3.48
N ARG A 362 6.78 16.50 3.93
CA ARG A 362 6.07 15.25 4.27
C ARG A 362 5.18 14.78 3.11
N ASN A 363 5.78 14.49 1.97
CA ASN A 363 5.08 13.89 0.83
C ASN A 363 5.62 12.47 0.58
N PRO A 364 4.75 11.47 0.26
CA PRO A 364 3.30 11.56 0.24
C PRO A 364 2.67 11.58 1.65
N VAL A 365 1.58 12.32 1.78
CA VAL A 365 0.74 12.37 2.99
C VAL A 365 -0.09 11.11 3.07
N ARG A 366 -0.10 10.43 4.22
CA ARG A 366 -0.94 9.25 4.46
C ARG A 366 -2.23 9.68 5.15
N VAL A 367 -3.34 9.18 4.64
CA VAL A 367 -4.67 9.39 5.21
C VAL A 367 -5.29 8.02 5.48
N SER A 368 -5.67 7.75 6.72
CA SER A 368 -6.40 6.55 7.10
C SER A 368 -7.91 6.80 7.08
N PHE A 369 -8.68 5.73 7.20
CA PHE A 369 -10.14 5.85 7.26
C PHE A 369 -10.60 6.57 8.53
N ARG A 370 -11.43 7.59 8.38
CA ARG A 370 -11.93 8.49 9.44
C ARG A 370 -10.85 9.32 10.14
N GLU A 371 -9.68 9.47 9.54
CA GLU A 371 -8.62 10.29 10.07
C GLU A 371 -8.44 11.59 9.27
N THR A 372 -8.02 12.63 9.96
CA THR A 372 -7.57 13.90 9.37
C THR A 372 -6.04 13.96 9.46
N ALA A 373 -5.39 14.11 8.31
CA ALA A 373 -3.96 14.40 8.25
C ALA A 373 -3.75 15.91 8.20
N GLU A 374 -2.90 16.44 9.06
CA GLU A 374 -2.56 17.86 9.09
C GLU A 374 -1.20 18.12 8.45
N ILE A 375 -1.12 19.14 7.59
CA ILE A 375 0.12 19.50 6.87
C ILE A 375 0.28 21.01 6.74
N GLY A 376 1.54 21.48 6.79
CA GLY A 376 1.92 22.82 6.37
C GLY A 376 2.38 22.83 4.92
N LEU A 377 2.00 23.84 4.16
CA LEU A 377 2.41 24.08 2.78
C LEU A 377 3.22 25.39 2.69
N PRO A 378 4.51 25.40 3.07
CA PRO A 378 5.38 26.52 2.78
C PRO A 378 5.62 26.61 1.28
N SER A 379 5.52 27.81 0.72
CA SER A 379 5.70 28.05 -0.70
C SER A 379 7.01 28.72 -1.05
N VAL A 380 7.48 28.47 -2.25
CA VAL A 380 8.59 29.13 -2.91
C VAL A 380 8.11 29.77 -4.21
N ILE A 381 8.83 30.76 -4.72
CA ILE A 381 8.59 31.27 -6.07
C ILE A 381 9.10 30.20 -7.05
N ALA A 382 8.24 29.71 -7.94
CA ALA A 382 8.63 28.75 -8.97
C ALA A 382 9.60 29.40 -9.95
N PRO A 383 10.80 28.81 -10.18
CA PRO A 383 11.73 29.32 -11.19
C PRO A 383 11.15 29.14 -12.59
N PRO A 384 11.69 29.85 -13.60
CA PRO A 384 11.30 29.63 -14.99
C PRO A 384 11.54 28.17 -15.43
N ARG A 385 10.66 27.67 -16.30
CA ARG A 385 10.88 26.38 -16.92
C ARG A 385 12.05 26.45 -17.89
N MET A 386 13.04 25.62 -17.71
CA MET A 386 14.23 25.57 -18.54
C MET A 386 14.11 24.51 -19.63
N SER A 387 14.75 24.78 -20.78
CA SER A 387 14.88 23.83 -21.90
C SER A 387 16.28 23.21 -21.90
N ALA A 388 16.34 21.95 -22.35
CA ALA A 388 17.62 21.27 -22.52
C ALA A 388 18.43 21.90 -23.67
N ALA A 389 19.75 21.98 -23.50
CA ALA A 389 20.69 22.44 -24.51
C ALA A 389 21.57 21.27 -25.01
N PRO A 390 22.12 21.33 -26.25
CA PRO A 390 23.08 20.35 -26.71
C PRO A 390 24.27 20.19 -25.75
N SER A 391 24.78 18.98 -25.61
CA SER A 391 25.94 18.65 -24.78
C SER A 391 26.87 17.72 -25.58
N PRO A 392 28.19 17.89 -25.50
CA PRO A 392 29.14 16.98 -26.13
C PRO A 392 29.15 15.57 -25.50
N SER A 393 28.59 15.41 -24.28
CA SER A 393 28.45 14.13 -23.62
C SER A 393 27.31 13.32 -24.20
N SER A 394 27.55 12.06 -24.55
CA SER A 394 26.48 11.12 -24.94
C SER A 394 25.52 10.82 -23.79
N THR A 395 25.99 10.85 -22.54
CA THR A 395 25.16 10.73 -21.34
C THR A 395 24.55 12.09 -21.00
N PRO A 396 23.22 12.19 -20.83
CA PRO A 396 22.59 13.44 -20.42
C PRO A 396 23.17 13.95 -19.10
N VAL A 397 23.32 15.27 -18.98
CA VAL A 397 23.80 15.93 -17.77
C VAL A 397 22.70 16.84 -17.23
N LEU A 398 22.32 16.59 -15.98
CA LEU A 398 21.44 17.47 -15.24
C LEU A 398 22.30 18.34 -14.30
N ARG A 399 22.30 19.66 -14.52
CA ARG A 399 22.94 20.64 -13.64
C ARG A 399 21.89 21.29 -12.76
N VAL A 400 22.10 21.27 -11.46
CA VAL A 400 21.15 21.82 -10.48
C VAL A 400 21.84 22.95 -9.73
N LEU A 401 21.14 24.06 -9.59
CA LEU A 401 21.43 25.13 -8.64
C LEU A 401 20.40 25.03 -7.52
N ALA A 402 20.81 24.71 -6.30
CA ALA A 402 19.95 24.76 -5.12
C ALA A 402 20.06 26.14 -4.47
N THR A 403 18.92 26.78 -4.21
CA THR A 403 18.89 28.14 -3.63
C THR A 403 17.99 28.17 -2.41
N ARG A 404 18.34 29.01 -1.41
CA ARG A 404 17.48 29.44 -0.30
C ARG A 404 17.36 30.95 -0.34
N ASP A 405 16.15 31.47 -0.43
CA ASP A 405 15.87 32.89 -0.54
C ASP A 405 16.73 33.60 -1.63
N GLY A 406 16.86 32.90 -2.80
CA GLY A 406 17.64 33.37 -3.94
C GLY A 406 19.17 33.31 -3.78
N ARG A 407 19.67 32.73 -2.67
CA ARG A 407 21.12 32.57 -2.42
C ARG A 407 21.53 31.11 -2.61
N PRO A 408 22.72 30.83 -3.17
CA PRO A 408 23.22 29.46 -3.30
C PRO A 408 23.27 28.72 -1.96
N ALA A 409 22.88 27.46 -1.95
CA ALA A 409 22.85 26.58 -0.79
C ALA A 409 23.86 25.44 -0.92
N GLU A 410 24.93 25.46 -0.11
CA GLU A 410 25.97 24.43 -0.04
C GLU A 410 25.48 23.22 0.77
N GLY A 411 25.97 22.01 0.43
CA GLY A 411 25.74 20.80 1.20
C GLY A 411 24.32 20.24 1.10
N VAL A 412 23.62 20.58 0.03
CA VAL A 412 22.27 20.07 -0.28
C VAL A 412 22.38 18.80 -1.10
N THR A 413 21.77 17.73 -0.65
CA THR A 413 21.67 16.49 -1.44
C THR A 413 20.55 16.64 -2.46
N VAL A 414 20.89 16.64 -3.73
CA VAL A 414 19.97 16.62 -4.87
C VAL A 414 19.81 15.17 -5.34
N SER A 415 18.59 14.71 -5.50
CA SER A 415 18.27 13.35 -5.95
C SER A 415 17.27 13.37 -7.11
N ALA A 416 17.48 12.49 -8.08
CA ALA A 416 16.58 12.28 -9.22
C ALA A 416 15.83 10.94 -9.07
N PHE A 417 14.52 10.97 -9.17
CA PHE A 417 13.65 9.80 -9.00
C PHE A 417 12.87 9.52 -10.28
N ARG A 418 12.53 8.25 -10.53
CA ARG A 418 11.58 7.91 -11.58
C ARG A 418 10.20 8.50 -11.25
N PRO A 419 9.43 8.99 -12.25
CA PRO A 419 8.13 9.61 -11.99
C PRO A 419 7.12 8.70 -11.27
N GLY A 420 7.20 7.39 -11.48
CA GLY A 420 6.36 6.38 -10.80
C GLY A 420 6.81 5.97 -9.40
N SER A 421 7.86 6.60 -8.84
CA SER A 421 8.30 6.30 -7.48
C SER A 421 7.19 6.53 -6.47
N PRO A 422 6.94 5.59 -5.54
CA PRO A 422 5.86 5.70 -4.56
C PRO A 422 6.10 6.81 -3.52
N ASP A 423 7.35 7.23 -3.39
CA ASP A 423 7.82 8.38 -2.61
C ASP A 423 9.17 8.86 -3.16
N PHE A 424 9.62 10.02 -2.71
CA PHE A 424 10.91 10.59 -3.13
C PHE A 424 11.92 10.45 -1.99
N ARG A 425 12.11 9.19 -1.53
CA ARG A 425 13.03 8.82 -0.47
C ARG A 425 14.20 8.02 -1.00
N GLY A 426 15.30 8.02 -0.25
CA GLY A 426 16.53 7.34 -0.65
C GLY A 426 17.32 8.13 -1.71
N PRO A 427 18.33 7.49 -2.33
CA PRO A 427 19.23 8.15 -3.28
C PRO A 427 18.62 8.38 -4.67
N GLY A 428 17.42 7.82 -4.95
CA GLY A 428 16.85 7.84 -6.29
C GLY A 428 17.66 7.04 -7.31
N GLU A 429 17.61 7.46 -8.57
CA GLU A 429 18.44 6.90 -9.67
C GLU A 429 19.86 7.46 -9.64
N ALA A 430 20.03 8.68 -9.14
CA ALA A 430 21.30 9.32 -8.85
C ALA A 430 21.11 10.42 -7.80
N SER A 431 22.17 10.69 -7.04
CA SER A 431 22.26 11.80 -6.10
C SER A 431 23.62 12.46 -6.16
N ALA A 432 23.65 13.78 -5.91
CA ALA A 432 24.86 14.56 -5.76
C ALA A 432 24.66 15.63 -4.67
N VAL A 433 25.74 16.09 -4.06
CA VAL A 433 25.73 17.15 -3.04
C VAL A 433 26.20 18.44 -3.68
N THR A 434 25.54 19.57 -3.36
CA THR A 434 25.90 20.87 -3.89
C THR A 434 27.20 21.40 -3.28
N ASP A 435 27.97 22.08 -4.11
CA ASP A 435 29.19 22.82 -3.75
C ASP A 435 28.85 24.16 -3.07
N ARG A 436 29.90 25.00 -2.79
CA ARG A 436 29.75 26.32 -2.19
C ARG A 436 28.94 27.31 -3.02
N GLU A 437 28.95 27.10 -4.34
CA GLU A 437 28.15 27.88 -5.31
C GLU A 437 26.72 27.29 -5.45
N GLY A 438 26.32 26.36 -4.60
CA GLY A 438 25.00 25.71 -4.64
C GLY A 438 24.78 24.77 -5.83
N LYS A 439 25.84 24.37 -6.54
CA LYS A 439 25.76 23.60 -7.79
C LYS A 439 25.99 22.11 -7.55
N ALA A 440 25.22 21.30 -8.24
CA ALA A 440 25.41 19.87 -8.36
C ALA A 440 25.19 19.39 -9.79
N ALA A 441 25.86 18.32 -10.19
CA ALA A 441 25.66 17.70 -11.50
C ALA A 441 25.35 16.21 -11.32
N LEU A 442 24.32 15.76 -12.03
CA LEU A 442 23.91 14.35 -12.08
C LEU A 442 24.03 13.85 -13.51
N HIS A 443 24.69 12.70 -13.67
CA HIS A 443 24.76 11.97 -14.93
C HIS A 443 23.70 10.88 -14.88
N LEU A 444 22.72 10.94 -15.77
CA LEU A 444 21.54 10.10 -15.75
C LEU A 444 21.31 9.48 -17.15
N PRO A 445 20.82 8.25 -17.24
CA PRO A 445 20.31 7.73 -18.51
C PRO A 445 19.23 8.65 -19.10
N ALA A 446 19.02 8.59 -20.42
CA ALA A 446 17.87 9.26 -21.04
C ALA A 446 16.57 8.77 -20.41
N GLY A 447 15.66 9.68 -20.12
CA GLY A 447 14.42 9.36 -19.40
C GLY A 447 13.78 10.56 -18.74
N SER A 448 12.75 10.29 -17.95
CA SER A 448 11.99 11.31 -17.20
C SER A 448 12.28 11.19 -15.71
N TYR A 449 12.44 12.33 -15.00
CA TYR A 449 12.86 12.36 -13.61
C TYR A 449 12.16 13.44 -12.81
N VAL A 450 11.75 13.10 -11.59
CA VAL A 450 11.33 14.04 -10.55
C VAL A 450 12.55 14.41 -9.72
N LEU A 451 12.77 15.70 -9.49
CA LEU A 451 13.95 16.22 -8.79
C LEU A 451 13.55 16.71 -7.40
N ALA A 452 14.24 16.22 -6.38
CA ALA A 452 14.11 16.67 -5.01
C ALA A 452 15.47 17.04 -4.43
N ALA A 453 15.49 18.04 -3.56
CA ALA A 453 16.69 18.54 -2.90
C ALA A 453 16.44 18.66 -1.40
N LYS A 454 17.39 18.23 -0.58
CA LYS A 454 17.27 18.26 0.88
C LYS A 454 18.60 18.44 1.59
N LYS A 455 18.56 19.14 2.72
CA LYS A 455 19.69 19.28 3.63
C LYS A 455 19.16 19.11 5.05
N ARG A 456 19.66 18.07 5.74
CA ARG A 456 19.32 17.83 7.13
C ARG A 456 20.22 18.63 8.06
N THR A 457 19.70 19.00 9.23
CA THR A 457 20.51 19.68 10.26
C THR A 457 21.62 18.79 10.78
N THR A 458 21.41 17.46 10.78
CA THR A 458 22.42 16.44 11.16
C THR A 458 23.55 16.28 10.14
N GLY A 459 23.43 16.88 8.95
CA GLY A 459 24.38 16.69 7.84
C GLY A 459 24.26 15.35 7.13
N ALA A 460 23.37 14.44 7.55
CA ALA A 460 23.16 13.18 6.88
C ALA A 460 22.51 13.40 5.49
N ALA A 461 23.10 12.79 4.46
CA ALA A 461 22.69 12.99 3.05
C ALA A 461 21.28 12.50 2.75
N LEU A 462 20.77 11.51 3.49
CA LEU A 462 19.48 10.87 3.25
C LEU A 462 18.69 10.70 4.55
N GLY A 463 17.39 10.48 4.40
CA GLY A 463 16.44 10.42 5.51
C GLY A 463 15.40 11.53 5.43
N MET A 464 14.48 11.54 6.38
CA MET A 464 13.49 12.62 6.50
C MET A 464 14.20 13.93 6.87
N VAL A 465 13.70 15.05 6.34
CA VAL A 465 14.19 16.36 6.72
C VAL A 465 13.68 16.67 8.12
N ASP A 466 14.59 16.89 9.05
CA ASP A 466 14.34 17.32 10.42
C ASP A 466 13.90 18.80 10.47
N GLU A 467 13.38 19.23 11.59
CA GLU A 467 13.00 20.63 11.81
C GLU A 467 14.24 21.52 11.68
N GLY A 468 14.11 22.66 11.00
CA GLY A 468 15.23 23.52 10.62
C GLY A 468 16.04 23.03 9.41
N GLY A 469 15.79 21.83 8.91
CA GLY A 469 16.39 21.34 7.67
C GLY A 469 15.75 21.97 6.43
N LEU A 470 16.45 21.90 5.29
CA LEU A 470 15.98 22.46 4.02
C LEU A 470 15.40 21.38 3.12
N PHE A 471 14.33 21.71 2.42
CA PHE A 471 13.68 20.85 1.45
C PHE A 471 13.20 21.64 0.23
N GLY A 472 13.22 21.01 -0.93
CA GLY A 472 12.62 21.54 -2.15
C GLY A 472 12.45 20.47 -3.21
N VAL A 473 11.55 20.70 -4.12
CA VAL A 473 11.41 19.92 -5.38
C VAL A 473 11.40 20.88 -6.55
N TYR A 474 11.87 20.41 -7.69
CA TYR A 474 11.78 21.23 -8.90
C TYR A 474 10.31 21.33 -9.35
N PRO A 475 9.70 22.54 -9.35
CA PRO A 475 8.27 22.72 -9.58
C PRO A 475 7.79 22.21 -10.95
N HIS A 476 8.68 22.14 -11.92
CA HIS A 476 8.37 21.66 -13.27
C HIS A 476 8.76 20.20 -13.50
N SER A 477 8.92 19.41 -12.42
CA SER A 477 9.08 17.95 -12.52
C SER A 477 7.80 17.30 -13.07
N PRO A 478 7.94 16.19 -13.83
CA PRO A 478 9.19 15.54 -14.21
C PRO A 478 9.91 16.27 -15.34
N VAL A 479 11.24 16.19 -15.34
CA VAL A 479 12.08 16.68 -16.43
C VAL A 479 12.43 15.54 -17.38
N ALA A 480 12.37 15.78 -18.69
CA ALA A 480 12.81 14.84 -19.70
C ALA A 480 14.28 15.10 -20.07
N LEU A 481 15.11 14.06 -19.98
CA LEU A 481 16.51 14.07 -20.40
C LEU A 481 16.68 13.20 -21.63
N THR A 482 17.34 13.73 -22.65
CA THR A 482 17.66 13.00 -23.90
C THR A 482 19.17 12.90 -24.08
N ALA A 483 19.62 11.85 -24.78
CA ALA A 483 21.04 11.67 -25.08
C ALA A 483 21.61 12.90 -25.78
N GLY A 484 22.84 13.28 -25.46
CA GLY A 484 23.51 14.44 -26.06
C GLY A 484 22.96 15.80 -25.61
N THR A 485 22.24 15.85 -24.46
CA THR A 485 21.72 17.12 -23.91
C THR A 485 22.17 17.38 -22.48
N ALA A 486 22.19 18.65 -22.10
CA ALA A 486 22.32 19.11 -20.73
C ALA A 486 21.12 19.98 -20.35
N LEU A 487 20.56 19.75 -19.17
CA LEU A 487 19.51 20.57 -18.61
C LEU A 487 20.01 21.25 -17.33
N SER A 488 19.85 22.57 -17.26
CA SER A 488 20.17 23.34 -16.05
C SER A 488 18.87 23.78 -15.39
N VAL A 489 18.70 23.49 -14.09
CA VAL A 489 17.49 23.84 -13.33
C VAL A 489 17.86 24.49 -12.02
N GLU A 490 16.96 25.30 -11.49
CA GLU A 490 17.05 25.83 -10.13
C GLU A 490 16.02 25.15 -9.24
N ILE A 491 16.44 24.67 -8.07
CA ILE A 491 15.54 24.12 -7.04
C ILE A 491 15.55 25.06 -5.84
N PRO A 492 14.51 25.89 -5.67
CA PRO A 492 14.35 26.71 -4.50
C PRO A 492 13.99 25.84 -3.28
N LEU A 493 14.63 26.14 -2.16
CA LEU A 493 14.47 25.41 -0.91
C LEU A 493 13.70 26.26 0.11
N PHE A 494 12.91 25.60 0.92
CA PHE A 494 12.34 26.17 2.13
C PHE A 494 12.85 25.44 3.37
N GLU A 495 12.81 26.11 4.51
CA GLU A 495 13.11 25.50 5.79
C GLU A 495 11.89 24.77 6.32
N LYS A 496 12.07 23.53 6.76
CA LYS A 496 11.00 22.80 7.43
C LYS A 496 10.78 23.40 8.81
N VAL A 497 9.64 24.03 8.98
CA VAL A 497 9.15 24.56 10.26
C VAL A 497 7.81 23.89 10.59
N GLY A 498 7.54 23.63 11.85
CA GLY A 498 6.23 23.17 12.32
C GLY A 498 5.20 24.30 12.15
N LEU A 499 4.38 24.23 11.11
CA LEU A 499 3.33 25.22 10.83
C LEU A 499 2.04 24.96 11.60
N LEU A 500 1.83 23.73 12.06
CA LEU A 500 0.64 23.31 12.82
C LEU A 500 1.06 22.64 14.13
N ALA A 501 0.43 23.03 15.23
CA ALA A 501 0.60 22.36 16.51
C ALA A 501 0.02 20.93 16.39
N GLY A 502 0.86 19.91 16.62
CA GLY A 502 0.46 18.51 16.50
C GLY A 502 0.70 17.86 15.13
N GLU A 503 1.57 18.45 14.28
CA GLU A 503 2.21 17.64 13.23
C GLU A 503 2.95 16.48 13.90
N GLU A 504 2.18 15.43 14.33
CA GLU A 504 2.79 14.21 14.80
C GLU A 504 3.67 13.67 13.67
N GLU A 505 4.95 13.55 13.95
CA GLU A 505 5.79 12.66 13.20
C GLU A 505 5.11 11.30 13.29
N THR A 506 4.53 10.83 12.19
CA THR A 506 4.18 9.41 12.08
C THR A 506 5.43 8.67 12.53
N PRO A 507 5.34 7.74 13.52
CA PRO A 507 6.51 7.05 13.99
C PRO A 507 7.29 6.60 12.76
N PRO A 508 8.58 6.86 12.69
CA PRO A 508 9.35 6.60 11.49
C PRO A 508 9.08 5.14 11.12
N VAL A 509 8.55 4.90 9.92
CA VAL A 509 9.01 3.71 9.21
C VAL A 509 10.51 3.83 9.35
N VAL A 510 11.13 2.97 10.15
CA VAL A 510 12.54 3.05 10.52
C VAL A 510 13.30 3.26 9.22
N GLU A 511 13.46 4.52 8.81
CA GLU A 511 14.38 4.90 7.76
C GLU A 511 15.71 4.58 8.42
N ARG A 512 16.29 3.49 8.02
CA ARG A 512 17.61 3.11 8.49
C ARG A 512 18.49 4.30 8.19
N GLU A 513 18.95 4.98 9.24
CA GLU A 513 20.00 5.98 9.10
C GLU A 513 21.10 5.32 8.27
N GLY A 514 21.49 5.94 7.17
CA GLY A 514 22.44 5.36 6.27
C GLY A 514 23.43 6.40 5.79
N SER A 515 24.61 5.94 5.42
CA SER A 515 25.64 6.75 4.78
C SER A 515 25.57 6.52 3.27
N LEU A 516 25.56 7.61 2.49
CA LEU A 516 25.71 7.53 1.06
C LEU A 516 27.13 7.05 0.73
N ALA A 517 27.21 5.99 -0.06
CA ALA A 517 28.48 5.48 -0.57
C ALA A 517 28.49 5.54 -2.11
N GLU A 518 29.63 5.89 -2.67
CA GLU A 518 29.89 5.87 -4.09
C GLU A 518 30.72 4.62 -4.46
N GLY A 519 30.40 4.04 -5.60
CA GLY A 519 31.13 2.88 -6.10
C GLY A 519 31.05 2.78 -7.62
N SER A 520 31.83 1.83 -8.14
CA SER A 520 31.74 1.41 -9.54
C SER A 520 31.78 -0.10 -9.62
N ALA A 521 31.27 -0.67 -10.71
CA ALA A 521 31.26 -2.10 -10.95
C ALA A 521 31.61 -2.46 -12.39
N VAL A 522 32.28 -3.60 -12.53
CA VAL A 522 32.62 -4.18 -13.83
C VAL A 522 32.07 -5.61 -13.92
N LEU A 523 31.63 -6.00 -15.10
CA LEU A 523 31.18 -7.35 -15.42
C LEU A 523 32.08 -7.93 -16.51
N GLY A 524 32.83 -8.98 -16.19
CA GLY A 524 33.78 -9.57 -17.14
C GLY A 524 34.87 -8.60 -17.60
N GLY A 525 35.24 -7.61 -16.75
CA GLY A 525 36.29 -6.61 -17.02
C GLY A 525 35.79 -5.35 -17.76
N ALA A 526 34.52 -5.27 -18.19
CA ALA A 526 33.93 -4.08 -18.81
C ALA A 526 32.99 -3.37 -17.81
N PRO A 527 32.79 -2.03 -17.90
CA PRO A 527 31.84 -1.31 -17.07
C PRO A 527 30.43 -1.93 -17.12
N ALA A 528 29.80 -2.11 -15.96
CA ALA A 528 28.50 -2.77 -15.86
C ALA A 528 27.31 -1.79 -16.01
N GLY A 529 27.33 -0.92 -17.03
CA GLY A 529 26.25 0.03 -17.29
C GLY A 529 24.89 -0.65 -17.47
N GLY A 530 23.81 0.02 -17.02
CA GLY A 530 22.43 -0.51 -17.11
C GLY A 530 22.13 -1.63 -16.12
N HIS A 531 22.97 -1.86 -15.12
CA HIS A 531 22.75 -2.79 -14.01
C HIS A 531 22.50 -2.05 -12.71
N VAL A 532 22.12 -2.78 -11.67
CA VAL A 532 22.03 -2.33 -10.26
C VAL A 532 22.77 -3.31 -9.36
N VAL A 533 23.29 -2.81 -8.24
CA VAL A 533 23.95 -3.64 -7.22
C VAL A 533 23.07 -3.75 -6.00
N TYR A 534 22.80 -4.97 -5.56
CA TYR A 534 22.10 -5.28 -4.32
C TYR A 534 23.10 -5.65 -3.23
N PHE A 535 22.90 -5.12 -2.04
CA PHE A 535 23.78 -5.34 -0.90
C PHE A 535 23.05 -6.11 0.21
N TYR A 536 23.72 -7.13 0.73
CA TYR A 536 23.25 -8.00 1.83
C TYR A 536 24.27 -7.98 2.97
N ARG A 537 23.82 -8.26 4.19
CA ARG A 537 24.72 -8.44 5.34
C ARG A 537 25.24 -9.88 5.33
N PRO A 538 26.57 -10.11 5.44
CA PRO A 538 27.11 -11.47 5.59
C PRO A 538 26.52 -12.16 6.84
N PRO A 539 26.20 -13.46 6.80
CA PRO A 539 26.34 -14.40 5.67
C PRO A 539 25.13 -14.46 4.73
N GLU A 540 24.15 -13.57 4.86
CA GLU A 540 22.89 -13.59 4.09
C GLU A 540 23.16 -13.36 2.60
N THR A 541 22.65 -14.26 1.76
CA THR A 541 22.74 -14.14 0.30
C THR A 541 21.36 -14.22 -0.37
N ILE A 542 20.32 -14.45 0.40
CA ILE A 542 18.93 -14.64 -0.06
C ILE A 542 18.00 -13.80 0.83
N GLY A 543 16.83 -13.42 0.32
CA GLY A 543 15.84 -12.64 1.03
C GLY A 543 15.87 -11.16 0.64
N ARG A 544 15.41 -10.30 1.54
CA ARG A 544 15.31 -8.86 1.28
C ARG A 544 16.68 -8.21 1.38
N PRO A 545 17.20 -7.54 0.33
CA PRO A 545 18.47 -6.83 0.39
C PRO A 545 18.41 -5.68 1.41
N LEU A 546 19.55 -5.34 1.99
CA LEU A 546 19.69 -4.18 2.86
C LEU A 546 19.62 -2.87 2.09
N ALA A 547 20.20 -2.87 0.88
CA ALA A 547 20.24 -1.71 0.02
C ALA A 547 20.29 -2.12 -1.46
N ARG A 548 19.83 -1.22 -2.31
CA ARG A 548 19.92 -1.27 -3.78
C ARG A 548 20.61 0.01 -4.26
N SER A 549 21.55 -0.09 -5.15
CA SER A 549 22.24 1.06 -5.75
C SER A 549 21.30 1.84 -6.69
N SER A 550 21.71 3.06 -7.08
CA SER A 550 21.26 3.67 -8.33
C SER A 550 21.57 2.74 -9.51
N THR A 551 20.88 2.95 -10.65
CA THR A 551 21.28 2.28 -11.89
C THR A 551 22.68 2.75 -12.30
N LEU A 552 23.55 1.80 -12.64
CA LEU A 552 24.91 2.07 -13.03
C LEU A 552 24.95 2.84 -14.35
N ASP A 553 25.73 3.91 -14.41
CA ASP A 553 25.96 4.69 -15.61
C ASP A 553 26.80 3.94 -16.66
N GLY A 554 27.11 4.59 -17.79
CA GLY A 554 27.92 4.00 -18.86
C GLY A 554 29.35 3.63 -18.44
N ASP A 555 29.89 4.27 -17.40
CA ASP A 555 31.19 3.99 -16.79
C ASP A 555 31.10 2.96 -15.64
N GLY A 556 29.89 2.43 -15.38
CA GLY A 556 29.63 1.48 -14.29
C GLY A 556 29.60 2.11 -12.90
N ARG A 557 29.48 3.44 -12.77
CA ARG A 557 29.43 4.14 -11.49
C ARG A 557 28.02 4.15 -10.93
N PHE A 558 27.91 4.18 -9.60
CA PHE A 558 26.63 4.22 -8.90
C PHE A 558 26.78 4.85 -7.51
N THR A 559 25.64 5.22 -6.95
CA THR A 559 25.48 5.58 -5.55
C THR A 559 24.59 4.58 -4.83
N VAL A 560 24.84 4.36 -3.54
CA VAL A 560 24.02 3.49 -2.69
C VAL A 560 23.94 4.02 -1.27
N LEU A 561 22.78 3.91 -0.67
CA LEU A 561 22.56 4.16 0.75
C LEU A 561 22.78 2.87 1.52
N LEU A 562 23.85 2.80 2.31
CA LEU A 562 24.13 1.65 3.20
C LEU A 562 23.78 2.01 4.64
N PRO A 563 23.33 1.06 5.47
CA PRO A 563 23.00 1.29 6.87
C PRO A 563 24.15 1.85 7.73
N GLY A 564 25.39 1.76 7.24
CA GLY A 564 26.58 2.27 7.91
C GLY A 564 27.86 1.67 7.32
N PRO A 565 29.02 2.03 7.87
CA PRO A 565 30.28 1.39 7.50
C PRO A 565 30.26 -0.10 7.90
N GLY A 566 30.95 -0.94 7.13
CA GLY A 566 31.01 -2.39 7.40
C GLY A 566 31.18 -3.25 6.16
N GLU A 567 31.07 -4.56 6.36
CA GLU A 567 31.17 -5.55 5.29
C GLU A 567 29.77 -5.90 4.73
N TYR A 568 29.73 -6.07 3.42
CA TYR A 568 28.52 -6.39 2.65
C TYR A 568 28.83 -7.43 1.58
N LEU A 569 27.80 -8.13 1.14
CA LEU A 569 27.84 -8.98 -0.03
C LEU A 569 27.10 -8.29 -1.18
N ALA A 570 27.79 -7.99 -2.26
CA ALA A 570 27.24 -7.31 -3.44
C ALA A 570 26.81 -8.31 -4.52
N PHE A 571 25.63 -8.10 -5.09
CA PHE A 571 25.11 -8.84 -6.23
C PHE A 571 24.72 -7.89 -7.34
N LEU A 572 25.19 -8.14 -8.54
CA LEU A 572 24.82 -7.38 -9.74
C LEU A 572 23.58 -7.98 -10.38
N ARG A 573 22.63 -7.13 -10.80
CA ARG A 573 21.45 -7.52 -11.57
C ARG A 573 21.24 -6.59 -12.74
N ARG A 574 20.76 -7.12 -13.85
CA ARG A 574 20.47 -6.36 -15.07
C ARG A 574 19.10 -5.70 -14.96
N VAL A 575 19.02 -4.40 -15.24
CA VAL A 575 17.76 -3.65 -15.30
C VAL A 575 17.07 -3.93 -16.65
N ILE A 576 15.79 -4.28 -16.60
CA ILE A 576 14.96 -4.41 -17.80
C ILE A 576 14.26 -3.07 -18.02
N PRO A 577 14.53 -2.36 -19.14
CA PRO A 577 13.87 -1.10 -19.41
C PRO A 577 12.34 -1.24 -19.44
N GLY A 578 11.64 -0.34 -18.74
CA GLY A 578 10.18 -0.31 -18.69
C GLY A 578 9.54 -1.17 -17.62
N LEU A 579 10.28 -2.01 -16.89
CA LEU A 579 9.76 -2.76 -15.77
C LEU A 579 10.05 -2.10 -14.41
N PRO A 580 9.19 -2.31 -13.38
CA PRO A 580 9.41 -1.76 -12.04
C PRO A 580 10.70 -2.28 -11.40
N ALA A 581 11.26 -1.50 -10.46
CA ALA A 581 12.38 -1.94 -9.62
C ALA A 581 12.00 -3.21 -8.84
N GLY A 582 12.93 -4.19 -8.81
CA GLY A 582 12.71 -5.50 -8.21
C GLY A 582 12.41 -6.62 -9.21
N THR A 583 12.25 -6.28 -10.50
CA THR A 583 12.05 -7.24 -11.60
C THR A 583 13.32 -7.49 -12.41
N GLU A 584 14.48 -7.10 -11.90
CA GLU A 584 15.77 -7.25 -12.55
C GLU A 584 16.13 -8.72 -12.77
N GLU A 585 16.68 -9.01 -13.95
CA GLU A 585 17.17 -10.34 -14.34
C GLU A 585 18.65 -10.53 -14.01
N GLU A 586 19.14 -11.75 -14.17
CA GLU A 586 20.53 -12.17 -14.03
C GLU A 586 21.17 -11.74 -12.69
N ARG A 587 21.32 -12.67 -11.78
CA ARG A 587 22.00 -12.42 -10.51
C ARG A 587 23.43 -12.90 -10.57
N VAL A 588 24.39 -11.98 -10.54
CA VAL A 588 25.82 -12.27 -10.54
C VAL A 588 26.44 -11.87 -9.19
N GLY A 589 27.28 -12.70 -8.63
CA GLY A 589 27.85 -12.53 -7.30
C GLY A 589 27.64 -13.77 -6.41
N PRO A 590 27.94 -13.74 -5.09
CA PRO A 590 28.30 -12.55 -4.31
C PRO A 590 29.75 -12.08 -4.49
N VAL A 591 29.95 -10.78 -4.36
CA VAL A 591 31.28 -10.18 -4.22
C VAL A 591 31.35 -9.49 -2.85
N PRO A 592 32.30 -9.83 -1.97
CA PRO A 592 32.49 -9.11 -0.71
C PRO A 592 32.95 -7.68 -0.97
N VAL A 593 32.30 -6.72 -0.28
CA VAL A 593 32.67 -5.30 -0.36
C VAL A 593 32.64 -4.68 1.03
N ARG A 594 33.56 -3.75 1.28
CA ARG A 594 33.61 -2.97 2.51
C ARG A 594 33.21 -1.53 2.22
N ALA A 595 32.32 -0.98 3.04
CA ALA A 595 31.94 0.43 3.01
C ALA A 595 32.66 1.17 4.12
N GLU A 596 33.38 2.25 3.79
CA GLU A 596 34.08 3.10 4.74
C GLU A 596 34.26 4.50 4.16
N GLY A 597 33.97 5.56 4.96
CA GLY A 597 34.16 6.94 4.55
C GLY A 597 33.41 7.34 3.27
N GLY A 598 32.19 6.77 3.03
CA GLY A 598 31.39 7.06 1.84
C GLY A 598 31.90 6.39 0.55
N ARG A 599 32.84 5.43 0.64
CA ARG A 599 33.38 4.69 -0.51
C ARG A 599 33.26 3.19 -0.33
N LEU A 600 33.19 2.48 -1.44
CA LEU A 600 33.20 1.02 -1.47
C LEU A 600 34.57 0.48 -1.91
N SER A 601 34.99 -0.60 -1.28
CA SER A 601 36.24 -1.34 -1.62
C SER A 601 35.93 -2.84 -1.76
N PRO A 602 36.31 -3.51 -2.86
CA PRO A 602 36.99 -2.96 -4.03
C PRO A 602 36.10 -2.02 -4.87
N SER A 603 36.71 -1.04 -5.52
CA SER A 603 36.08 -0.20 -6.52
C SER A 603 37.04 -0.06 -7.72
N PRO A 604 36.65 -0.56 -8.92
CA PRO A 604 35.36 -1.18 -9.26
C PRO A 604 35.14 -2.54 -8.58
N ILE A 605 33.88 -2.85 -8.27
CA ILE A 605 33.47 -4.17 -7.77
C ILE A 605 33.54 -5.17 -8.94
N PRO A 606 34.39 -6.25 -8.87
CA PRO A 606 34.62 -7.14 -9.99
C PRO A 606 33.61 -8.30 -10.02
N PHE A 607 32.54 -8.18 -10.80
CA PHE A 607 31.62 -9.28 -11.05
C PHE A 607 32.13 -10.17 -12.20
N ARG A 608 32.00 -11.47 -12.04
CA ARG A 608 32.36 -12.48 -13.05
C ARG A 608 31.09 -13.25 -13.41
N LYS A 609 30.88 -13.47 -14.70
CA LYS A 609 29.79 -14.34 -15.20
C LYS A 609 30.08 -15.79 -14.86
#